data_8f1181ff96519a08407657b9b69327d5
#
_entry.id   8f1181ff96519a08407657b9b69327d5
#
_cell.length_a   1.000
_cell.length_b   1.000
_cell.length_c   1.000
_cell.angle_alpha   90.00
_cell.angle_beta   90.00
_cell.angle_gamma   90.00
#
_symmetry.space_group_name_H-M   'P 1'
#
loop_
_entity.id
_entity.type
_entity.pdbx_description
1 polymer ?
#
loop_
_entity_poly.entity_id
_entity_poly.type
_entity_poly.pdbx_seq_one_letter_code
_entity_poly.pdbx_strand_id
1 'polypeptide(L)'
;MILLIDNYDSFTYNLYQYLTELGEEVMVKRNDRTSLDEIRELGPDAIILSPGPGRPEDAGLCISIIQNLHASLPILGVCLGHQAIAAAFGAEIERARVIKHGKTSMIRHTGGGLFHYLPQPLEVMRYHSLVVKRETLPPQFETLAVAMDDEEIMAIKHSGYPLYGLQFHPESIGTLSGKDILKHFIDEMRKGNHRETRTEQII
;
A
#
# COMPACT_ATOMS: atom_id res chain seq x y z
N MET A 1 16.97 1.83 1.16
CA MET A 1 16.18 3.09 1.24
C MET A 1 14.78 2.87 0.68
N ILE A 2 13.73 3.33 1.37
CA ILE A 2 12.34 3.30 0.90
C ILE A 2 11.98 4.67 0.30
N LEU A 3 11.39 4.69 -0.90
CA LEU A 3 10.84 5.91 -1.48
C LEU A 3 9.37 6.05 -1.09
N LEU A 4 9.05 7.10 -0.33
CA LEU A 4 7.68 7.44 0.05
C LEU A 4 7.15 8.55 -0.87
N ILE A 5 6.18 8.21 -1.71
CA ILE A 5 5.49 9.17 -2.58
C ILE A 5 4.38 9.85 -1.78
N ASP A 6 4.51 11.16 -1.61
CA ASP A 6 3.56 12.00 -0.89
C ASP A 6 2.46 12.52 -1.82
N ASN A 7 1.24 12.06 -1.61
CA ASN A 7 0.04 12.50 -2.31
C ASN A 7 -0.63 13.73 -1.67
N TYR A 8 0.17 14.61 -1.07
CA TYR A 8 -0.30 15.83 -0.38
C TYR A 8 -1.20 15.53 0.81
N ASP A 9 -0.85 14.48 1.55
CA ASP A 9 -1.61 14.02 2.71
C ASP A 9 -0.96 14.43 4.04
N SER A 10 -1.79 14.81 5.01
CA SER A 10 -1.32 15.22 6.35
C SER A 10 -0.70 14.05 7.13
N PHE A 11 -1.02 12.81 6.80
CA PHE A 11 -0.52 11.60 7.48
C PHE A 11 0.73 11.00 6.82
N THR A 12 1.21 11.56 5.68
CA THR A 12 2.43 11.07 5.03
C THR A 12 3.62 11.01 5.99
N TYR A 13 3.78 12.03 6.84
CA TYR A 13 4.88 12.06 7.79
C TYR A 13 4.71 11.12 8.99
N ASN A 14 3.51 10.61 9.26
CA ASN A 14 3.32 9.52 10.22
C ASN A 14 3.86 8.20 9.62
N LEU A 15 3.62 7.94 8.32
CA LEU A 15 4.27 6.81 7.62
C LEU A 15 5.79 6.95 7.67
N TYR A 16 6.33 8.13 7.33
CA TYR A 16 7.75 8.41 7.43
C TYR A 16 8.30 8.07 8.81
N GLN A 17 7.65 8.57 9.87
CA GLN A 17 8.07 8.34 11.24
C GLN A 17 8.05 6.84 11.59
N TYR A 18 6.98 6.11 11.27
CA TYR A 18 6.90 4.68 11.57
C TYR A 18 7.97 3.87 10.84
N LEU A 19 8.24 4.18 9.58
CA LEU A 19 9.29 3.51 8.80
C LEU A 19 10.68 3.80 9.36
N THR A 20 10.98 5.03 9.75
CA THR A 20 12.26 5.39 10.37
C THR A 20 12.43 4.78 11.75
N GLU A 21 11.37 4.68 12.56
CA GLU A 21 11.37 3.96 13.84
C GLU A 21 11.59 2.44 13.67
N LEU A 22 11.22 1.89 12.52
CA LEU A 22 11.52 0.50 12.12
C LEU A 22 12.94 0.31 11.57
N GLY A 23 13.73 1.39 11.52
CA GLY A 23 15.14 1.36 11.12
C GLY A 23 15.38 1.54 9.63
N GLU A 24 14.38 1.96 8.85
CA GLU A 24 14.52 2.18 7.41
C GLU A 24 14.99 3.62 7.09
N GLU A 25 15.85 3.74 6.09
CA GLU A 25 16.12 5.01 5.44
C GLU A 25 14.95 5.34 4.51
N VAL A 26 14.38 6.55 4.65
CA VAL A 26 13.18 6.95 3.90
C VAL A 26 13.42 8.29 3.21
N MET A 27 13.17 8.33 1.89
CA MET A 27 13.15 9.56 1.11
C MET A 27 11.71 9.89 0.73
N VAL A 28 11.28 11.14 0.98
CA VAL A 28 9.94 11.62 0.60
C VAL A 28 10.03 12.44 -0.67
N LYS A 29 9.20 12.12 -1.66
CA LYS A 29 9.01 12.90 -2.89
C LYS A 29 7.53 13.14 -3.14
N ARG A 30 7.17 14.35 -3.57
CA ARG A 30 5.80 14.66 -4.01
C ARG A 30 5.46 13.93 -5.31
N ASN A 31 4.20 13.50 -5.45
CA ASN A 31 3.72 12.72 -6.59
C ASN A 31 3.81 13.46 -7.95
N ASP A 32 3.93 14.80 -7.91
CA ASP A 32 4.07 15.69 -9.08
C ASP A 32 5.48 16.34 -9.19
N ARG A 33 6.43 15.95 -8.32
CA ARG A 33 7.78 16.52 -8.21
C ARG A 33 8.89 15.49 -8.38
N THR A 34 8.60 14.42 -9.10
CA THR A 34 9.55 13.38 -9.46
C THR A 34 9.18 12.80 -10.82
N SER A 35 10.04 11.99 -11.41
CA SER A 35 9.81 11.28 -12.66
C SER A 35 10.19 9.80 -12.50
N LEU A 36 9.73 8.95 -13.43
CA LEU A 36 10.12 7.53 -13.44
C LEU A 36 11.64 7.35 -13.59
N ASP A 37 12.29 8.22 -14.35
CA ASP A 37 13.74 8.15 -14.56
C ASP A 37 14.50 8.52 -13.29
N GLU A 38 14.08 9.59 -12.58
CA GLU A 38 14.65 9.92 -11.27
C GLU A 38 14.45 8.78 -10.26
N ILE A 39 13.30 8.10 -10.26
CA ILE A 39 13.05 6.96 -9.35
C ILE A 39 13.98 5.80 -9.69
N ARG A 40 14.20 5.51 -10.99
CA ARG A 40 15.16 4.47 -11.42
C ARG A 40 16.59 4.81 -11.06
N GLU A 41 17.00 6.08 -11.21
CA GLU A 41 18.34 6.57 -10.81
C GLU A 41 18.55 6.50 -9.30
N LEU A 42 17.52 6.79 -8.49
CA LEU A 42 17.56 6.68 -7.04
C LEU A 42 17.73 5.22 -6.58
N GLY A 43 17.24 4.25 -7.35
CA GLY A 43 17.34 2.83 -7.03
C GLY A 43 16.78 2.46 -5.66
N PRO A 44 15.52 2.81 -5.32
CA PRO A 44 14.97 2.47 -4.00
C PRO A 44 14.78 0.95 -3.87
N ASP A 45 14.85 0.44 -2.64
CA ASP A 45 14.55 -0.96 -2.33
C ASP A 45 13.05 -1.26 -2.36
N ALA A 46 12.22 -0.26 -2.14
CA ALA A 46 10.76 -0.33 -2.21
C ALA A 46 10.14 1.05 -2.38
N ILE A 47 8.87 1.08 -2.81
CA ILE A 47 8.06 2.31 -2.92
C ILE A 47 6.82 2.19 -2.03
N ILE A 48 6.52 3.26 -1.29
CA ILE A 48 5.25 3.40 -0.58
C ILE A 48 4.49 4.59 -1.17
N LEU A 49 3.25 4.36 -1.57
CA LEU A 49 2.34 5.39 -2.06
C LEU A 49 1.44 5.83 -0.90
N SER A 50 1.54 7.08 -0.47
CA SER A 50 0.81 7.59 0.69
C SER A 50 -0.70 7.68 0.46
N PRO A 51 -1.50 7.87 1.53
CA PRO A 51 -2.83 8.42 1.40
C PRO A 51 -2.83 9.74 0.65
N GLY A 52 -4.01 10.22 0.27
CA GLY A 52 -4.16 11.53 -0.35
C GLY A 52 -5.62 11.85 -0.68
N PRO A 53 -5.90 13.11 -1.05
CA PRO A 53 -7.24 13.53 -1.48
C PRO A 53 -7.52 13.13 -2.93
N GLY A 54 -8.80 13.17 -3.30
CA GLY A 54 -9.25 13.01 -4.68
C GLY A 54 -9.33 11.56 -5.14
N ARG A 55 -9.11 11.35 -6.42
CA ARG A 55 -9.17 10.05 -7.09
C ARG A 55 -7.78 9.59 -7.53
N PRO A 56 -7.55 8.29 -7.69
CA PRO A 56 -6.24 7.78 -8.11
C PRO A 56 -5.79 8.30 -9.48
N GLU A 57 -6.71 8.62 -10.39
CA GLU A 57 -6.40 9.21 -11.69
C GLU A 57 -5.76 10.60 -11.58
N ASP A 58 -6.06 11.32 -10.48
CA ASP A 58 -5.53 12.65 -10.18
C ASP A 58 -4.29 12.61 -9.27
N ALA A 59 -3.81 11.42 -8.90
CA ALA A 59 -2.69 11.22 -7.98
C ALA A 59 -1.31 11.32 -8.65
N GLY A 60 -1.15 12.25 -9.59
CA GLY A 60 0.14 12.52 -10.24
C GLY A 60 0.76 11.26 -10.86
N LEU A 61 1.98 10.92 -10.46
CA LEU A 61 2.75 9.82 -11.05
C LEU A 61 2.36 8.42 -10.52
N CYS A 62 1.47 8.29 -9.53
CA CYS A 62 1.21 7.03 -8.83
C CYS A 62 0.86 5.86 -9.74
N ILE A 63 -0.10 6.03 -10.67
CA ILE A 63 -0.50 4.98 -11.62
C ILE A 63 0.68 4.59 -12.51
N SER A 64 1.45 5.57 -13.01
CA SER A 64 2.62 5.32 -13.85
C SER A 64 3.73 4.58 -13.10
N ILE A 65 3.97 4.89 -11.82
CA ILE A 65 4.91 4.15 -10.96
C ILE A 65 4.49 2.68 -10.89
N ILE A 66 3.22 2.42 -10.58
CA ILE A 66 2.71 1.06 -10.45
C ILE A 66 2.88 0.30 -11.77
N GLN A 67 2.42 0.86 -12.89
CA GLN A 67 2.47 0.20 -14.20
C GLN A 67 3.89 -0.12 -14.66
N ASN A 68 4.87 0.72 -14.34
CA ASN A 68 6.24 0.57 -14.83
C ASN A 68 7.20 -0.12 -13.85
N LEU A 69 6.90 -0.14 -12.55
CA LEU A 69 7.87 -0.58 -11.54
C LEU A 69 7.41 -1.76 -10.67
N HIS A 70 6.11 -2.15 -10.70
CA HIS A 70 5.59 -3.21 -9.83
C HIS A 70 6.25 -4.58 -10.04
N ALA A 71 6.79 -4.84 -11.24
CA ALA A 71 7.46 -6.11 -11.53
C ALA A 71 8.90 -6.17 -11.00
N SER A 72 9.51 -5.01 -10.75
CA SER A 72 10.91 -4.89 -10.33
C SER A 72 11.08 -4.41 -8.89
N LEU A 73 10.09 -3.76 -8.31
CA LEU A 73 10.16 -3.19 -6.97
C LEU A 73 8.94 -3.58 -6.12
N PRO A 74 9.14 -3.91 -4.83
CA PRO A 74 8.06 -3.99 -3.86
C PRO A 74 7.32 -2.66 -3.74
N ILE A 75 5.98 -2.69 -3.81
CA ILE A 75 5.16 -1.48 -3.68
C ILE A 75 4.05 -1.71 -2.66
N LEU A 76 3.88 -0.75 -1.75
CA LEU A 76 2.74 -0.66 -0.83
C LEU A 76 1.94 0.61 -1.11
N GLY A 77 0.65 0.48 -1.38
CA GLY A 77 -0.27 1.62 -1.47
C GLY A 77 -1.16 1.73 -0.23
N VAL A 78 -1.28 2.94 0.34
CA VAL A 78 -2.15 3.23 1.48
C VAL A 78 -3.28 4.15 1.04
N CYS A 79 -4.52 3.78 1.32
CA CYS A 79 -5.76 4.51 1.01
C CYS A 79 -5.83 4.91 -0.47
N LEU A 80 -5.49 6.14 -0.86
CA LEU A 80 -5.39 6.56 -2.26
C LEU A 80 -4.39 5.70 -3.04
N GLY A 81 -3.25 5.34 -2.44
CA GLY A 81 -2.25 4.46 -3.04
C GLY A 81 -2.79 3.05 -3.30
N HIS A 82 -3.63 2.50 -2.42
CA HIS A 82 -4.34 1.23 -2.64
C HIS A 82 -5.30 1.31 -3.83
N GLN A 83 -6.07 2.41 -3.91
CA GLN A 83 -6.98 2.64 -5.03
C GLN A 83 -6.20 2.82 -6.34
N ALA A 84 -5.05 3.50 -6.30
CA ALA A 84 -4.17 3.64 -7.47
C ALA A 84 -3.62 2.29 -7.95
N ILE A 85 -3.29 1.36 -7.04
CA ILE A 85 -2.90 0.00 -7.40
C ILE A 85 -4.04 -0.71 -8.14
N ALA A 86 -5.23 -0.72 -7.58
CA ALA A 86 -6.38 -1.36 -8.21
C ALA A 86 -6.72 -0.74 -9.58
N ALA A 87 -6.73 0.61 -9.67
CA ALA A 87 -7.01 1.34 -10.90
C ALA A 87 -5.95 1.11 -11.98
N ALA A 88 -4.66 1.02 -11.62
CA ALA A 88 -3.56 0.74 -12.55
C ALA A 88 -3.73 -0.59 -13.31
N PHE A 89 -4.48 -1.54 -12.74
CA PHE A 89 -4.81 -2.83 -13.32
C PHE A 89 -6.26 -2.91 -13.84
N GLY A 90 -6.98 -1.79 -13.88
CA GLY A 90 -8.29 -1.68 -14.53
C GLY A 90 -9.50 -1.86 -13.62
N ALA A 91 -9.32 -1.92 -12.30
CA ALA A 91 -10.45 -1.87 -11.37
C ALA A 91 -11.11 -0.50 -11.34
N GLU A 92 -12.43 -0.48 -11.16
CA GLU A 92 -13.19 0.76 -10.98
C GLU A 92 -13.12 1.23 -9.53
N ILE A 93 -13.01 2.55 -9.35
CA ILE A 93 -13.09 3.22 -8.05
C ILE A 93 -14.45 3.92 -7.94
N GLU A 94 -15.21 3.53 -6.92
CA GLU A 94 -16.57 4.04 -6.70
C GLU A 94 -16.71 4.69 -5.32
N ARG A 95 -17.85 5.35 -5.10
CA ARG A 95 -18.18 5.88 -3.76
C ARG A 95 -18.52 4.74 -2.81
N ALA A 96 -17.93 4.76 -1.62
CA ALA A 96 -18.30 3.86 -0.53
C ALA A 96 -19.78 4.04 -0.18
N ARG A 97 -20.46 2.94 0.15
CA ARG A 97 -21.85 2.97 0.64
C ARG A 97 -21.97 3.76 1.94
N VAL A 98 -20.94 3.65 2.79
CA VAL A 98 -20.85 4.38 4.06
C VAL A 98 -19.51 5.11 4.11
N ILE A 99 -19.56 6.45 4.10
CA ILE A 99 -18.35 7.27 4.24
C ILE A 99 -17.77 7.08 5.63
N LYS A 100 -16.49 6.77 5.71
CA LYS A 100 -15.74 6.64 6.95
C LYS A 100 -14.73 7.79 7.04
N HIS A 101 -14.79 8.58 8.10
CA HIS A 101 -13.84 9.66 8.35
C HIS A 101 -13.49 9.69 9.83
N GLY A 102 -12.28 9.21 10.19
CA GLY A 102 -11.83 9.10 11.57
C GLY A 102 -12.64 8.06 12.38
N LYS A 103 -13.05 6.97 11.73
CA LYS A 103 -13.79 5.89 12.38
C LYS A 103 -13.03 4.57 12.24
N THR A 104 -13.05 3.77 13.29
CA THR A 104 -12.52 2.41 13.24
C THR A 104 -13.55 1.44 12.67
N SER A 105 -13.07 0.36 12.07
CA SER A 105 -13.84 -0.84 11.72
C SER A 105 -13.03 -2.08 12.09
N MET A 106 -13.75 -3.14 12.45
CA MET A 106 -13.15 -4.46 12.56
C MET A 106 -12.99 -5.05 11.17
N ILE A 107 -11.83 -5.60 10.87
CA ILE A 107 -11.59 -6.33 9.62
C ILE A 107 -11.37 -7.82 9.88
N ARG A 108 -11.82 -8.66 8.95
CA ARG A 108 -11.45 -10.07 8.85
C ARG A 108 -10.38 -10.19 7.77
N HIS A 109 -9.24 -10.79 8.11
CA HIS A 109 -8.11 -10.97 7.20
C HIS A 109 -7.73 -12.45 7.03
N THR A 110 -6.93 -12.77 6.02
CA THR A 110 -6.53 -14.15 5.70
C THR A 110 -5.49 -14.74 6.67
N GLY A 111 -4.83 -13.90 7.47
CA GLY A 111 -3.70 -14.29 8.32
C GLY A 111 -2.38 -14.46 7.56
N GLY A 112 -2.37 -14.22 6.24
CA GLY A 112 -1.20 -14.29 5.38
C GLY A 112 -0.61 -12.92 5.02
N GLY A 113 0.58 -12.92 4.40
CA GLY A 113 1.23 -11.70 3.93
C GLY A 113 1.47 -10.68 5.04
N LEU A 114 0.95 -9.47 4.86
CA LEU A 114 1.10 -8.37 5.84
C LEU A 114 0.38 -8.63 7.17
N PHE A 115 -0.50 -9.63 7.25
CA PHE A 115 -1.31 -9.93 8.43
C PHE A 115 -0.80 -11.13 9.26
N HIS A 116 0.44 -11.57 9.03
CA HIS A 116 1.03 -12.70 9.73
C HIS A 116 1.06 -12.45 11.25
N TYR A 117 0.58 -13.41 12.05
CA TYR A 117 0.51 -13.36 13.51
C TYR A 117 -0.28 -12.18 14.11
N LEU A 118 -1.05 -11.45 13.30
CA LEU A 118 -1.91 -10.38 13.83
C LEU A 118 -3.22 -10.94 14.40
N PRO A 119 -3.84 -10.23 15.36
CA PRO A 119 -5.11 -10.66 15.95
C PRO A 119 -6.23 -10.70 14.90
N GLN A 120 -7.17 -11.62 15.09
CA GLN A 120 -8.34 -11.80 14.25
C GLN A 120 -9.61 -11.77 15.10
N PRO A 121 -10.54 -10.82 14.92
CA PRO A 121 -10.50 -9.70 13.98
C PRO A 121 -9.51 -8.61 14.40
N LEU A 122 -9.16 -7.71 13.45
CA LEU A 122 -8.25 -6.60 13.69
C LEU A 122 -8.99 -5.26 13.56
N GLU A 123 -8.79 -4.34 14.52
CA GLU A 123 -9.32 -2.98 14.44
C GLU A 123 -8.40 -2.08 13.62
N VAL A 124 -8.99 -1.33 12.65
CA VAL A 124 -8.26 -0.43 11.75
C VAL A 124 -8.97 0.91 11.59
N MET A 125 -8.20 1.99 11.40
CA MET A 125 -8.70 3.35 11.20
C MET A 125 -8.96 3.64 9.72
N ARG A 126 -10.11 4.24 9.42
CA ARG A 126 -10.57 4.56 8.05
C ARG A 126 -10.87 6.05 7.89
N TYR A 127 -10.45 6.62 6.74
CA TYR A 127 -10.67 8.03 6.36
C TYR A 127 -11.10 8.17 4.89
N HIS A 128 -11.84 7.21 4.33
CA HIS A 128 -12.14 7.19 2.91
C HIS A 128 -13.64 7.33 2.57
N SER A 129 -13.91 7.97 1.45
CA SER A 129 -15.22 8.05 0.79
C SER A 129 -15.27 7.27 -0.53
N LEU A 130 -14.12 6.80 -1.01
CA LEU A 130 -13.98 5.99 -2.21
C LEU A 130 -13.43 4.60 -1.85
N VAL A 131 -13.79 3.60 -2.65
CA VAL A 131 -13.40 2.21 -2.50
C VAL A 131 -13.17 1.56 -3.86
N VAL A 132 -12.45 0.45 -3.86
CA VAL A 132 -12.34 -0.42 -5.03
C VAL A 132 -13.65 -1.18 -5.19
N LYS A 133 -14.29 -1.05 -6.35
CA LYS A 133 -15.49 -1.82 -6.70
C LYS A 133 -15.13 -3.31 -6.83
N ARG A 134 -15.64 -4.10 -5.89
CA ARG A 134 -15.25 -5.51 -5.69
C ARG A 134 -15.32 -6.35 -6.97
N GLU A 135 -16.40 -6.18 -7.75
CA GLU A 135 -16.68 -6.98 -8.94
C GLU A 135 -15.70 -6.71 -10.08
N THR A 136 -14.97 -5.59 -10.01
CA THR A 136 -14.00 -5.18 -11.03
C THR A 136 -12.56 -5.45 -10.64
N LEU A 137 -12.31 -5.95 -9.40
CA LEU A 137 -10.96 -6.29 -8.97
C LEU A 137 -10.41 -7.42 -9.85
N PRO A 138 -9.27 -7.20 -10.55
CA PRO A 138 -8.76 -8.20 -11.49
C PRO A 138 -8.32 -9.49 -10.79
N PRO A 139 -8.41 -10.66 -11.46
CA PRO A 139 -8.18 -11.98 -10.86
C PRO A 139 -6.74 -12.23 -10.38
N GLN A 140 -5.78 -11.41 -10.82
CA GLN A 140 -4.42 -11.44 -10.31
C GLN A 140 -4.27 -10.84 -8.91
N PHE A 141 -5.32 -10.25 -8.35
CA PHE A 141 -5.33 -9.76 -6.97
C PHE A 141 -6.09 -10.69 -6.05
N GLU A 142 -5.47 -11.01 -4.93
CA GLU A 142 -6.08 -11.66 -3.79
C GLU A 142 -6.59 -10.58 -2.81
N THR A 143 -7.83 -10.72 -2.34
CA THR A 143 -8.34 -9.91 -1.23
C THR A 143 -7.83 -10.49 0.08
N LEU A 144 -6.93 -9.77 0.75
CA LEU A 144 -6.34 -10.18 2.03
C LEU A 144 -7.21 -9.84 3.23
N ALA A 145 -8.01 -8.77 3.14
CA ALA A 145 -8.86 -8.34 4.25
C ALA A 145 -10.13 -7.63 3.74
N VAL A 146 -11.21 -7.78 4.52
CA VAL A 146 -12.50 -7.10 4.32
C VAL A 146 -13.00 -6.51 5.64
N ALA A 147 -13.69 -5.39 5.58
CA ALA A 147 -14.37 -4.81 6.73
C ALA A 147 -15.60 -5.64 7.10
N MET A 148 -15.85 -5.80 8.41
CA MET A 148 -16.95 -6.65 8.90
C MET A 148 -18.29 -5.92 8.94
N ASP A 149 -18.29 -4.61 8.87
CA ASP A 149 -19.48 -3.75 8.97
C ASP A 149 -20.10 -3.37 7.62
N ASP A 150 -19.32 -3.33 6.55
CA ASP A 150 -19.81 -2.94 5.21
C ASP A 150 -19.25 -3.82 4.07
N GLU A 151 -18.46 -4.85 4.40
CA GLU A 151 -17.85 -5.82 3.46
C GLU A 151 -16.91 -5.17 2.41
N GLU A 152 -16.48 -3.94 2.62
CA GLU A 152 -15.55 -3.26 1.72
C GLU A 152 -14.17 -3.94 1.75
N ILE A 153 -13.47 -3.93 0.59
CA ILE A 153 -12.11 -4.45 0.49
C ILE A 153 -11.17 -3.55 1.28
N MET A 154 -10.47 -4.13 2.27
CA MET A 154 -9.55 -3.41 3.13
C MET A 154 -8.07 -3.70 2.82
N ALA A 155 -7.77 -4.80 2.16
CA ALA A 155 -6.42 -5.09 1.69
C ALA A 155 -6.42 -6.01 0.47
N ILE A 156 -5.48 -5.74 -0.45
CA ILE A 156 -5.23 -6.55 -1.63
C ILE A 156 -3.74 -6.88 -1.76
N LYS A 157 -3.45 -7.98 -2.45
CA LYS A 157 -2.09 -8.40 -2.82
C LYS A 157 -2.10 -8.93 -4.25
N HIS A 158 -1.11 -8.57 -5.05
CA HIS A 158 -0.90 -9.19 -6.35
C HIS A 158 -0.30 -10.61 -6.18
N SER A 159 -0.80 -11.59 -6.93
CA SER A 159 -0.42 -13.00 -6.79
C SER A 159 1.03 -13.30 -7.21
N GLY A 160 1.58 -12.52 -8.16
CA GLY A 160 2.90 -12.75 -8.74
C GLY A 160 3.99 -11.78 -8.27
N TYR A 161 3.63 -10.64 -7.68
CA TYR A 161 4.57 -9.58 -7.32
C TYR A 161 4.36 -9.10 -5.88
N PRO A 162 5.39 -8.52 -5.22
CA PRO A 162 5.28 -7.93 -3.89
C PRO A 162 4.58 -6.56 -3.97
N LEU A 163 3.34 -6.56 -4.45
CA LEU A 163 2.49 -5.39 -4.63
C LEU A 163 1.28 -5.51 -3.71
N TYR A 164 1.16 -4.60 -2.75
CA TYR A 164 0.17 -4.62 -1.68
C TYR A 164 -0.60 -3.32 -1.61
N GLY A 165 -1.88 -3.39 -1.33
CA GLY A 165 -2.73 -2.21 -1.06
C GLY A 165 -3.49 -2.34 0.24
N LEU A 166 -3.49 -1.28 1.05
CA LEU A 166 -4.27 -1.15 2.29
C LEU A 166 -5.25 0.02 2.15
N GLN A 167 -6.55 -0.22 2.24
CA GLN A 167 -7.57 0.85 2.18
C GLN A 167 -7.65 1.65 3.48
N PHE A 168 -7.25 1.06 4.59
CA PHE A 168 -7.16 1.69 5.90
C PHE A 168 -5.80 2.35 6.14
N HIS A 169 -5.66 3.07 7.25
CA HIS A 169 -4.47 3.83 7.61
C HIS A 169 -3.63 3.11 8.68
N PRO A 170 -2.55 2.40 8.30
CA PRO A 170 -1.67 1.74 9.27
C PRO A 170 -0.88 2.74 10.12
N GLU A 171 -0.68 3.97 9.64
CA GLU A 171 0.04 5.04 10.33
C GLU A 171 -0.81 5.79 11.35
N SER A 172 -2.10 5.48 11.42
CA SER A 172 -3.01 6.11 12.37
C SER A 172 -2.92 5.45 13.75
N ILE A 173 -2.98 6.26 14.80
CA ILE A 173 -3.04 5.78 16.19
C ILE A 173 -4.23 4.83 16.46
N GLY A 174 -5.29 4.92 15.65
CA GLY A 174 -6.44 4.02 15.74
C GLY A 174 -6.22 2.64 15.09
N THR A 175 -5.04 2.40 14.49
CA THR A 175 -4.62 1.09 13.98
C THR A 175 -3.46 0.58 14.82
N LEU A 176 -3.76 -0.05 15.96
CA LEU A 176 -2.72 -0.42 16.95
C LEU A 176 -1.64 -1.35 16.37
N SER A 177 -1.99 -2.25 15.45
CA SER A 177 -1.04 -3.15 14.76
C SER A 177 -0.42 -2.53 13.50
N GLY A 178 -0.55 -1.22 13.30
CA GLY A 178 -0.09 -0.56 12.06
C GLY A 178 1.41 -0.69 11.82
N LYS A 179 2.22 -0.56 12.87
CA LYS A 179 3.69 -0.76 12.77
C LYS A 179 4.05 -2.21 12.43
N ASP A 180 3.33 -3.20 12.96
CA ASP A 180 3.58 -4.60 12.64
C ASP A 180 3.27 -4.88 11.16
N ILE A 181 2.19 -4.30 10.62
CA ILE A 181 1.84 -4.41 9.20
C ILE A 181 2.95 -3.82 8.32
N LEU A 182 3.45 -2.61 8.65
CA LEU A 182 4.54 -1.98 7.92
C LEU A 182 5.85 -2.80 8.05
N LYS A 183 6.13 -3.35 9.24
CA LYS A 183 7.27 -4.25 9.44
C LYS A 183 7.17 -5.50 8.56
N HIS A 184 5.98 -6.10 8.44
CA HIS A 184 5.79 -7.26 7.56
C HIS A 184 6.02 -6.90 6.09
N PHE A 185 5.64 -5.69 5.65
CA PHE A 185 5.99 -5.22 4.30
C PHE A 185 7.51 -5.10 4.11
N ILE A 186 8.23 -4.55 5.09
CA ILE A 186 9.69 -4.48 5.07
C ILE A 186 10.32 -5.89 5.01
N ASP A 187 9.78 -6.83 5.76
CA ASP A 187 10.25 -8.22 5.73
C ASP A 187 10.02 -8.89 4.35
N GLU A 188 8.89 -8.60 3.68
CA GLU A 188 8.62 -9.05 2.31
C GLU A 188 9.58 -8.41 1.28
N MET A 189 9.84 -7.10 1.41
CA MET A 189 10.84 -6.39 0.61
C MET A 189 12.21 -7.06 0.68
N ARG A 190 12.68 -7.40 1.89
CA ARG A 190 13.99 -8.03 2.11
C ARG A 190 14.10 -9.45 1.52
N LYS A 191 12.98 -10.21 1.52
CA LYS A 191 12.94 -11.55 0.87
C LYS A 191 13.09 -11.47 -0.64
N GLY A 192 12.54 -10.43 -1.28
CA GLY A 192 12.66 -10.17 -2.72
C GLY A 192 14.13 -9.95 -3.12
N ASN A 193 14.81 -9.06 -2.43
CA ASN A 193 16.21 -8.71 -2.69
C ASN A 193 17.18 -9.91 -2.53
N HIS A 194 16.89 -10.86 -1.63
CA HIS A 194 17.70 -12.09 -1.48
C HIS A 194 17.48 -13.11 -2.60
N ARG A 195 16.42 -13.03 -3.40
CA ARG A 195 16.21 -13.93 -4.53
C ARG A 195 17.02 -13.51 -5.76
N GLU A 196 17.18 -12.21 -6.00
CA GLU A 196 17.97 -11.70 -7.14
C GLU A 196 19.47 -11.96 -6.97
N THR A 197 20.02 -11.75 -5.77
CA THR A 197 21.45 -12.02 -5.49
C THR A 197 21.85 -13.51 -5.60
N ARG A 198 20.90 -14.44 -5.48
CA ARG A 198 21.17 -15.89 -5.67
C ARG A 198 21.18 -16.32 -7.14
N THR A 199 20.49 -15.59 -8.01
CA THR A 199 20.44 -15.91 -9.45
C THR A 199 21.70 -15.42 -10.17
N GLU A 200 22.32 -14.34 -9.72
CA GLU A 200 23.57 -13.80 -10.30
C GLU A 200 24.83 -14.60 -9.90
N GLN A 201 24.76 -15.47 -8.90
CA GLN A 201 25.91 -16.31 -8.47
C GLN A 201 25.97 -17.70 -9.12
N ILE A 202 25.11 -18.00 -10.08
CA ILE A 202 25.03 -19.32 -10.76
C ILE A 202 25.31 -19.18 -12.29
N ILE A 203 26.02 -18.16 -12.71
CA ILE A 203 26.51 -18.04 -14.11
C ILE A 203 28.05 -18.03 -14.11
#